data_825c37d77ac54d069a7e4079de3ef170
#
_entry.id   825c37d77ac54d069a7e4079de3ef170
#
_cell.length_a   1.000
_cell.length_b   1.000
_cell.length_c   1.000
_cell.angle_alpha   90.00
_cell.angle_beta   90.00
_cell.angle_gamma   90.00
#
_symmetry.space_group_name_H-M   'P 1'
#
loop_
_entity.id
_entity.type
_entity.pdbx_description
1 polymer ?
#
loop_
_entity_poly.entity_id
_entity_poly.type
_entity_poly.pdbx_seq_one_letter_code
_entity_poly.pdbx_strand_id
1 'polypeptide(L)' 'MKESDAVTRINAAIGRIEEAIARRAHDNAELQARHEALRGEVAQTIAAIDMLVAKDDG' A
#
# COMPACT_ATOMS: atom_id res chain seq x y z
N MET A 1 -32.84 -14.49 25.08
CA MET A 1 -32.87 -14.33 23.63
C MET A 1 -32.30 -12.97 23.20
N LYS A 2 -32.64 -11.90 23.91
CA LYS A 2 -32.04 -10.58 23.59
C LYS A 2 -30.53 -10.56 23.77
N GLU A 3 -30.02 -11.29 24.75
CA GLU A 3 -28.57 -11.38 24.99
C GLU A 3 -27.85 -12.07 23.84
N SER A 4 -28.44 -13.15 23.31
CA SER A 4 -27.93 -13.90 22.18
C SER A 4 -27.87 -13.01 20.93
N ASP A 5 -28.90 -12.20 20.74
CA ASP A 5 -29.01 -11.27 19.62
C ASP A 5 -27.94 -10.17 19.71
N ALA A 6 -27.74 -9.62 20.92
CA ALA A 6 -26.73 -8.59 21.14
C ALA A 6 -25.33 -9.13 20.89
N VAL A 7 -25.04 -10.34 21.37
CA VAL A 7 -23.74 -10.98 21.13
C VAL A 7 -23.51 -11.23 19.64
N THR A 8 -24.55 -11.69 18.94
CA THR A 8 -24.45 -11.92 17.49
C THR A 8 -24.15 -10.63 16.74
N ARG A 9 -24.81 -9.52 17.14
CA ARG A 9 -24.56 -8.22 16.52
C ARG A 9 -23.16 -7.71 16.80
N ILE A 10 -22.69 -7.88 18.01
CA ILE A 10 -21.34 -7.49 18.40
C ILE A 10 -20.32 -8.28 17.60
N ASN A 11 -20.50 -9.59 17.49
CA ASN A 11 -19.60 -10.44 16.72
C ASN A 11 -19.60 -10.07 15.25
N ALA A 12 -20.76 -9.76 14.69
CA ALA A 12 -20.86 -9.32 13.30
C ALA A 12 -20.13 -7.97 13.09
N ALA A 13 -20.25 -7.06 14.05
CA ALA A 13 -19.56 -5.76 13.98
C ALA A 13 -18.04 -5.95 14.06
N ILE A 14 -17.58 -6.82 14.94
CA ILE A 14 -16.16 -7.14 15.07
C ILE A 14 -15.62 -7.72 13.77
N GLY A 15 -16.38 -8.63 13.16
CA GLY A 15 -16.01 -9.22 11.88
C GLY A 15 -15.82 -8.17 10.78
N ARG A 16 -16.74 -7.20 10.73
CA ARG A 16 -16.63 -6.11 9.76
C ARG A 16 -15.42 -5.23 10.01
N ILE A 17 -15.11 -4.99 11.27
CA ILE A 17 -13.92 -4.22 11.65
C ILE A 17 -12.66 -4.97 11.23
N GLU A 18 -12.60 -6.26 11.50
CA GLU A 18 -11.45 -7.09 11.11
C GLU A 18 -11.25 -7.08 9.60
N GLU A 19 -12.34 -7.20 8.84
CA GLU A 19 -12.28 -7.14 7.39
C GLU A 19 -11.78 -5.78 6.90
N ALA A 20 -12.26 -4.70 7.53
CA ALA A 20 -11.83 -3.35 7.17
C ALA A 20 -10.34 -3.15 7.45
N ILE A 21 -9.85 -3.68 8.57
CA ILE A 21 -8.43 -3.60 8.91
C ILE A 21 -7.59 -4.37 7.89
N ALA A 22 -8.05 -5.57 7.53
CA ALA A 22 -7.34 -6.37 6.54
C ALA A 22 -7.28 -5.67 5.17
N ARG A 23 -8.38 -5.05 4.75
CA ARG A 23 -8.40 -4.30 3.50
C ARG A 23 -7.45 -3.11 3.53
N ARG A 24 -7.42 -2.38 4.65
CA ARG A 24 -6.50 -1.25 4.80
C ARG A 24 -5.05 -1.68 4.74
N ALA A 25 -4.73 -2.80 5.39
CA ALA A 25 -3.38 -3.33 5.37
C ALA A 25 -2.97 -3.73 3.95
N HIS A 26 -3.88 -4.35 3.21
CA HIS A 26 -3.65 -4.74 1.83
C HIS A 26 -3.44 -3.50 0.93
N ASP A 27 -4.31 -2.51 1.07
CA ASP A 27 -4.23 -1.28 0.27
C ASP A 27 -2.95 -0.52 0.55
N ASN A 28 -2.53 -0.46 1.82
CA ASN A 28 -1.28 0.18 2.20
C ASN A 28 -0.08 -0.54 1.61
N ALA A 29 -0.10 -1.87 1.62
CA ALA A 29 0.98 -2.65 1.03
C ALA A 29 1.08 -2.43 -0.47
N GLU A 30 -0.05 -2.36 -1.17
CA GLU A 30 -0.09 -2.05 -2.59
C GLU A 30 0.46 -0.66 -2.88
N LEU A 31 0.04 0.32 -2.08
CA LEU A 31 0.49 1.70 -2.25
C LEU A 31 2.00 1.80 -2.03
N GLN A 32 2.52 1.13 -1.02
CA GLN A 32 3.96 1.10 -0.77
C GLN A 32 4.71 0.46 -1.92
N ALA A 33 4.21 -0.65 -2.46
CA ALA A 33 4.85 -1.32 -3.58
C ALA A 33 4.90 -0.42 -4.81
N ARG A 34 3.82 0.31 -5.09
CA ARG A 34 3.79 1.27 -6.20
C ARG A 34 4.76 2.42 -5.97
N HIS A 35 4.83 2.91 -4.76
CA HIS A 35 5.74 3.98 -4.40
C HIS A 35 7.19 3.55 -4.59
N GLU A 36 7.53 2.33 -4.16
CA GLU A 36 8.86 1.78 -4.32
C GLU A 36 9.23 1.61 -5.80
N ALA A 37 8.28 1.11 -6.59
CA ALA A 37 8.49 0.94 -8.02
C ALA A 37 8.73 2.29 -8.70
N LEU A 38 7.95 3.30 -8.33
CA LEU A 38 8.09 4.65 -8.89
C LEU A 38 9.45 5.25 -8.51
N ARG A 39 9.86 5.09 -7.28
CA ARG A 39 11.17 5.56 -6.83
C ARG A 39 12.29 4.91 -7.63
N GLY A 40 12.18 3.62 -7.88
CA GLY A 40 13.14 2.89 -8.69
C GLY A 40 13.22 3.41 -10.11
N GLU A 41 12.07 3.68 -10.73
CA GLU A 41 12.01 4.23 -12.07
C GLU A 41 12.62 5.62 -12.15
N VAL A 42 12.30 6.47 -11.16
CA VAL A 42 12.87 7.82 -11.11
C VAL A 42 14.39 7.75 -10.94
N ALA A 43 14.87 6.88 -10.06
CA ALA A 43 16.31 6.72 -9.84
C ALA A 43 17.02 6.25 -11.11
N GLN A 44 16.42 5.31 -11.84
CA GLN A 44 16.97 4.84 -13.11
C GLN A 44 17.00 5.92 -14.17
N THR A 45 15.96 6.74 -14.23
CA THR A 45 15.87 7.84 -15.18
C THR A 45 16.95 8.89 -14.87
N ILE A 46 17.12 9.24 -13.60
CA ILE A 46 18.16 10.18 -13.19
C ILE A 46 19.54 9.65 -13.55
N ALA A 47 19.79 8.37 -13.27
CA ALA A 47 21.08 7.76 -13.61
C ALA A 47 21.33 7.77 -15.11
N ALA A 48 20.31 7.53 -15.91
CA ALA A 48 20.46 7.58 -17.37
C ALA A 48 20.76 8.99 -17.86
N ILE A 49 20.10 10.00 -17.30
CA ILE A 49 20.36 11.40 -17.63
C ILE A 49 21.78 11.79 -17.23
N ASP A 50 22.21 11.39 -16.06
CA ASP A 50 23.56 11.66 -15.57
C ASP A 50 24.62 11.08 -16.49
N MET A 51 24.38 9.86 -16.99
CA MET A 51 25.29 9.23 -17.93
C MET A 51 25.36 9.98 -19.26
N LEU A 52 24.23 10.48 -19.74
CA LEU A 52 24.18 11.25 -20.97
C LEU A 52 24.92 12.58 -20.82
N VAL A 53 24.73 13.25 -19.69
CA VAL A 53 25.42 14.51 -19.41
C VAL A 53 26.93 14.29 -19.31
N ALA A 54 27.35 13.24 -18.61
CA ALA A 54 28.76 12.90 -18.51
C ALA A 54 29.38 12.60 -19.87
N LYS A 55 28.63 11.94 -20.73
CA LYS A 55 29.08 11.59 -22.07
C LYS A 55 29.24 12.83 -22.95
N ASP A 56 28.32 13.78 -22.82
CA ASP A 56 28.36 15.04 -23.56
C ASP A 56 29.55 15.92 -23.14
N ASP A 57 29.87 15.90 -21.86
CA ASP A 57 30.98 16.68 -21.31
C ASP A 57 32.34 16.05 -21.61
N GLY A 58 32.33 14.78 -21.86
CA GLY A 58 33.56 14.05 -22.20
C GLY A 58 33.89 14.14 -23.65
#